data_8cb14540ee2980596799f5eadf437301
#
_entry.id   8cb14540ee2980596799f5eadf437301
#
_cell.length_a   1.000
_cell.length_b   1.000
_cell.length_c   1.000
_cell.angle_alpha   90.00
_cell.angle_beta   90.00
_cell.angle_gamma   90.00
#
_symmetry.space_group_name_H-M   'P 1'
#
loop_
_entity.id
_entity.type
_entity.pdbx_description
1 polymer ?
#
loop_
_entity_poly.entity_id
_entity_poly.type
_entity_poly.pdbx_seq_one_letter_code
_entity_poly.pdbx_strand_id
1 'polypeptide(L)'
;MRLVEHDGAKIGVFNCDGALYAIEDRCSHDDGPLAEGDFDPSTCTVECPRHGSLFDLTTGRPKTLPAYAPVRTFPVSIEDDKIILEVD
;
A
#
# COMPACT_ATOMS: atom_id res chain seq x y z
N MET A 1 3.86 7.39 5.81
CA MET A 1 2.65 6.69 5.33
C MET A 1 1.41 7.34 5.92
N ARG A 2 0.37 7.43 5.15
CA ARG A 2 -0.88 8.05 5.57
C ARG A 2 -2.03 7.07 5.32
N LEU A 3 -2.90 6.86 6.31
CA LEU A 3 -4.08 6.01 6.18
C LEU A 3 -5.29 6.86 5.83
N VAL A 4 -6.05 6.38 4.85
CA VAL A 4 -7.30 6.99 4.40
C VAL A 4 -8.39 5.92 4.43
N GLU A 5 -9.59 6.30 4.82
CA GLU A 5 -10.73 5.37 4.80
C GLU A 5 -11.81 5.92 3.86
N HIS A 6 -12.34 5.05 2.99
CA HIS A 6 -13.39 5.41 2.05
C HIS A 6 -14.34 4.21 1.88
N ASP A 7 -15.61 4.42 2.19
CA ASP A 7 -16.66 3.39 2.08
C ASP A 7 -16.27 2.08 2.77
N GLY A 8 -15.65 2.19 3.94
CA GLY A 8 -15.21 1.01 4.71
C GLY A 8 -13.89 0.43 4.27
N ALA A 9 -13.33 0.87 3.15
CA ALA A 9 -12.01 0.41 2.70
C ALA A 9 -10.92 1.28 3.32
N LYS A 10 -9.88 0.64 3.83
CA LYS A 10 -8.71 1.34 4.36
C LYS A 10 -7.61 1.34 3.31
N ILE A 11 -7.03 2.49 3.06
CA ILE A 11 -6.03 2.68 2.01
C ILE A 11 -4.80 3.33 2.63
N GLY A 12 -3.63 2.76 2.37
CA GLY A 12 -2.36 3.35 2.79
C GLY A 12 -1.73 4.10 1.63
N VAL A 13 -1.34 5.35 1.87
CA VAL A 13 -0.66 6.19 0.89
C VAL A 13 0.80 6.33 1.29
N PHE A 14 1.71 6.03 0.37
CA PHE A 14 3.15 6.01 0.62
C PHE A 14 3.86 6.96 -0.33
N ASN A 15 4.90 7.61 0.18
CA ASN A 15 5.77 8.46 -0.63
C ASN A 15 7.09 7.74 -0.83
N CYS A 16 7.35 7.31 -2.07
CA CYS A 16 8.59 6.64 -2.44
C CYS A 16 9.44 7.63 -3.24
N ASP A 17 10.31 8.36 -2.56
CA ASP A 17 11.26 9.27 -3.18
C ASP A 17 10.56 10.30 -4.10
N GLY A 18 9.46 10.87 -3.62
CA GLY A 18 8.70 11.90 -4.34
C GLY A 18 7.52 11.38 -5.14
N ALA A 19 7.45 10.07 -5.39
CA ALA A 19 6.31 9.47 -6.07
C ALA A 19 5.34 8.89 -5.05
N LEU A 20 4.05 9.13 -5.24
CA LEU A 20 3.03 8.62 -4.33
C LEU A 20 2.40 7.35 -4.88
N TYR A 21 2.19 6.38 -3.97
CA TYR A 21 1.52 5.13 -4.28
C TYR A 21 0.49 4.83 -3.22
N ALA A 22 -0.63 4.28 -3.61
CA ALA A 22 -1.71 3.95 -2.69
C ALA A 22 -2.11 2.49 -2.87
N ILE A 23 -2.17 1.76 -1.76
CA ILE A 23 -2.56 0.36 -1.76
C ILE A 23 -3.64 0.13 -0.72
N GLU A 24 -4.39 -0.94 -0.93
CA GLU A 24 -5.35 -1.42 0.05
C GLU A 24 -4.60 -1.84 1.33
N ASP A 25 -5.09 -1.38 2.49
CA ASP A 25 -4.49 -1.74 3.78
C ASP A 25 -4.96 -3.13 4.22
N ARG A 26 -4.55 -4.12 3.43
CA ARG A 26 -4.93 -5.51 3.68
C ARG A 26 -3.89 -6.44 3.11
N CYS A 27 -3.35 -7.31 3.95
CA CYS A 27 -2.45 -8.37 3.48
C CYS A 27 -3.29 -9.43 2.76
N SER A 28 -2.94 -9.74 1.51
CA SER A 28 -3.70 -10.69 0.71
C SER A 28 -3.64 -12.12 1.26
N HIS A 29 -2.70 -12.39 2.15
CA HIS A 29 -2.56 -13.71 2.76
C HIS A 29 -3.61 -13.96 3.84
N ASP A 30 -3.88 -12.98 4.71
CA ASP A 30 -4.74 -13.21 5.88
C ASP A 30 -5.69 -12.06 6.22
N ASP A 31 -5.85 -11.09 5.31
CA ASP A 31 -6.71 -9.92 5.49
C ASP A 31 -6.32 -9.01 6.67
N GLY A 32 -5.13 -9.22 7.26
CA GLY A 32 -4.64 -8.35 8.32
C GLY A 32 -4.14 -7.02 7.79
N PRO A 33 -3.91 -6.02 8.67
CA PRO A 33 -3.41 -4.73 8.23
C PRO A 33 -2.02 -4.85 7.61
N LEU A 34 -1.79 -4.13 6.52
CA LEU A 34 -0.55 -4.19 5.76
C LEU A 34 0.24 -2.89 5.86
N ALA A 35 -0.44 -1.75 5.81
CA ALA A 35 0.22 -0.45 5.73
C ALA A 35 1.02 -0.07 6.97
N GLU A 36 0.75 -0.72 8.11
CA GLU A 36 1.48 -0.49 9.35
C GLU A 36 2.82 -1.24 9.42
N GLY A 37 3.12 -2.06 8.41
CA GLY A 37 4.36 -2.82 8.38
C GLY A 37 5.57 -1.95 8.06
N ASP A 38 6.74 -2.59 7.95
CA ASP A 38 7.98 -1.90 7.66
C ASP A 38 8.00 -1.40 6.21
N PHE A 39 8.02 -0.07 6.08
CA PHE A 39 8.06 0.58 4.78
C PHE A 39 9.51 0.92 4.41
N ASP A 40 9.93 0.48 3.23
CA ASP A 40 11.26 0.81 2.69
C ASP A 40 11.10 1.70 1.46
N PRO A 41 11.36 3.00 1.58
CA PRO A 41 11.21 3.91 0.44
C PRO A 41 12.24 3.69 -0.66
N SER A 42 13.39 3.10 -0.35
CA SER A 42 14.43 2.87 -1.35
C SER A 42 14.05 1.77 -2.34
N THR A 43 13.29 0.78 -1.89
CA THR A 43 12.79 -0.30 -2.76
C THR A 43 11.31 -0.15 -3.08
N CYS A 44 10.64 0.82 -2.45
CA CYS A 44 9.21 1.06 -2.55
C CYS A 44 8.40 -0.19 -2.23
N THR A 45 8.70 -0.77 -1.07
CA THR A 45 8.03 -1.98 -0.57
C THR A 45 7.53 -1.77 0.84
N VAL A 46 6.53 -2.56 1.23
CA VAL A 46 6.08 -2.65 2.61
C VAL A 46 6.05 -4.12 3.02
N GLU A 47 6.50 -4.40 4.24
CA GLU A 47 6.51 -5.76 4.76
C GLU A 47 5.28 -5.97 5.65
N CYS A 48 4.54 -7.05 5.37
CA CYS A 48 3.39 -7.42 6.20
C CYS A 48 3.87 -7.68 7.64
N PRO A 49 3.31 -6.99 8.65
CA PRO A 49 3.80 -7.13 10.02
C PRO A 49 3.56 -8.51 10.64
N ARG A 50 2.62 -9.28 10.09
CA ARG A 50 2.25 -10.58 10.65
C ARG A 50 3.03 -11.75 10.06
N HIS A 51 3.37 -11.69 8.77
CA HIS A 51 3.95 -12.83 8.06
C HIS A 51 5.24 -12.51 7.33
N GLY A 52 5.66 -11.26 7.30
CA GLY A 52 6.91 -10.87 6.67
C GLY A 52 6.90 -10.84 5.14
N SER A 53 5.74 -11.00 4.51
CA SER A 53 5.64 -10.89 3.05
C SER A 53 5.92 -9.46 2.60
N LEU A 54 6.79 -9.29 1.60
CA LEU A 54 7.07 -7.98 1.03
C LEU A 54 6.14 -7.71 -0.15
N PHE A 55 5.55 -6.53 -0.16
CA PHE A 55 4.67 -6.10 -1.26
C PHE A 55 5.28 -4.91 -1.99
N ASP A 56 5.26 -4.98 -3.31
CA ASP A 56 5.71 -3.89 -4.19
C ASP A 56 4.60 -2.83 -4.24
N LEU A 57 4.90 -1.62 -3.78
CA LEU A 57 3.90 -0.54 -3.74
C LEU A 57 3.52 -0.03 -5.12
N THR A 58 4.36 -0.24 -6.13
CA THR A 58 4.08 0.23 -7.48
C THR A 58 3.07 -0.65 -8.22
N THR A 59 2.99 -1.93 -7.86
CA THR A 59 2.13 -2.90 -8.53
C THR A 59 1.12 -3.57 -7.62
N GLY A 60 1.34 -3.52 -6.31
CA GLY A 60 0.54 -4.25 -5.32
C GLY A 60 0.89 -5.73 -5.25
N ARG A 61 1.89 -6.19 -5.99
CA ARG A 61 2.26 -7.60 -6.04
C ARG A 61 3.15 -8.00 -4.87
N PRO A 62 2.92 -9.18 -4.29
CA PRO A 62 3.84 -9.69 -3.28
C PRO A 62 5.15 -10.13 -3.92
N LYS A 63 6.26 -9.80 -3.27
CA LYS A 63 7.60 -10.19 -3.72
C LYS A 63 8.09 -11.45 -3.02
N THR A 64 7.52 -11.76 -1.86
CA THR A 64 7.93 -12.92 -1.04
C THR A 64 6.71 -13.64 -0.49
N LEU A 65 6.87 -14.93 -0.25
CA LEU A 65 5.86 -15.74 0.40
C LEU A 65 5.74 -15.35 1.89
N PRO A 66 4.63 -15.64 2.56
CA PRO A 66 3.54 -16.53 2.13
C PRO A 66 2.45 -15.88 1.27
N ALA A 67 2.45 -14.54 1.09
CA ALA A 67 1.47 -13.92 0.21
C ALA A 67 1.82 -14.21 -1.25
N TYR A 68 0.81 -14.54 -2.05
CA TYR A 68 0.99 -14.83 -3.46
C TYR A 68 0.00 -14.08 -4.36
N ALA A 69 -1.00 -13.44 -3.77
CA ALA A 69 -1.98 -12.65 -4.53
C ALA A 69 -1.70 -11.15 -4.36
N PRO A 70 -1.90 -10.34 -5.41
CA PRO A 70 -1.67 -8.90 -5.29
C PRO A 70 -2.73 -8.23 -4.42
N VAL A 71 -2.38 -7.09 -3.84
CA VAL A 71 -3.34 -6.21 -3.20
C VAL A 71 -3.77 -5.14 -4.19
N ARG A 72 -4.94 -4.54 -3.94
CA ARG A 72 -5.47 -3.52 -4.82
C ARG A 72 -4.65 -2.24 -4.70
N THR A 73 -4.39 -1.60 -5.84
CA THR A 73 -3.73 -0.29 -5.89
C THR A 73 -4.72 0.77 -6.38
N PHE A 74 -4.45 2.02 -6.04
CA PHE A 74 -5.32 3.14 -6.39
C PHE A 74 -4.48 4.26 -7.00
N PRO A 75 -4.93 4.89 -8.09
CA PRO A 75 -4.23 6.07 -8.61
C PRO A 75 -4.24 7.19 -7.58
N VAL A 76 -3.11 7.86 -7.44
CA VAL A 76 -2.97 8.97 -6.49
C VAL A 76 -2.17 10.08 -7.15
N SER A 77 -2.57 11.32 -6.91
CA SER A 77 -1.90 12.50 -7.47
C SER A 77 -1.91 13.63 -6.44
N ILE A 78 -1.16 14.69 -6.74
CA ILE A 78 -1.16 15.91 -5.91
C ILE A 78 -1.67 17.06 -6.75
N GLU A 79 -2.70 17.75 -6.26
CA GLU A 79 -3.27 18.94 -6.88
C GLU A 79 -3.46 20.00 -5.81
N ASP A 80 -2.93 21.21 -6.05
CA ASP A 80 -3.07 22.35 -5.13
C ASP A 80 -2.68 21.97 -3.69
N ASP A 81 -1.55 21.25 -3.54
CA ASP A 81 -1.03 20.76 -2.26
C ASP A 81 -1.95 19.75 -1.58
N LYS A 82 -2.90 19.19 -2.30
CA LYS A 82 -3.80 18.17 -1.78
C LYS A 82 -3.55 16.84 -2.46
N ILE A 83 -3.63 15.77 -1.68
CA ILE A 83 -3.52 14.41 -2.20
C ILE A 83 -4.89 14.01 -2.74
N ILE A 84 -4.94 13.69 -4.03
CA ILE A 84 -6.16 13.24 -4.70
C ILE A 84 -6.04 11.74 -4.92
N LEU A 85 -6.98 10.99 -4.38
CA LEU A 85 -7.01 9.54 -4.46
C LEU A 85 -8.22 9.12 -5.29
N GLU A 86 -7.99 8.35 -6.36
CA GLU A 86 -9.09 7.85 -7.17
C GLU A 86 -9.53 6.48 -6.66
N VAL A 87 -10.77 6.43 -6.19
CA VAL A 87 -11.40 5.20 -5.73
C VAL A 87 -12.68 4.97 -6.51
N ASP A 88 -12.97 3.72 -6.82
CA ASP A 88 -14.19 3.36 -7.54
C ASP A 88 -15.37 3.18 -6.59
#